data_a6d910f3d8cfbb823352f397125e5886
#
_entry.id   a6d910f3d8cfbb823352f397125e5886
#
_cell.length_a   1.000
_cell.length_b   1.000
_cell.length_c   1.000
_cell.angle_alpha   90.00
_cell.angle_beta   90.00
_cell.angle_gamma   90.00
#
_symmetry.space_group_name_H-M   'P 1'
#
loop_
_entity.id
_entity.type
_entity.pdbx_description
1 polymer ?
#
loop_
_entity_poly.entity_id
_entity_poly.type
_entity_poly.pdbx_seq_one_letter_code
_entity_poly.pdbx_strand_id
1 'polypeptide(L)'
;PVLAMYKSENFEDALAKAEQLIADGGYGHTSSIYINEITETQKLAEFEARMKTCRILVNTPSSFGGIGDLYNFDLAPSLTLGCGSWGGNSVSENVGVKHLINIKTVAERRENMLWFRAPEKVYIKKGCLPVALDEVGNVMGKKRAFIVTDSFLYKNGYSKPITDKLDELGIVNTTFFNVAPDPTLACAKEGWAQMKAFEPDVIIALGGGSAMDAAKIMWVMYEHPEVDFYDLAMRFMDIRKRVYTFPKMGEKAYFIAVPTSAGTGSEVTPFAVITDESTGTKYPLADYQLMPNMAIVDADFHMTAPKGLTAASGIDAVTHALEAYASMMATEYTDGLAIEALKNIFEYLPRAYDDGLNDPVAREKMANAATMAGMAFANAFLGVCHSMAHKLGAYHHLPHGVANALMIDYVLEFNAAEVPAKMGTFSQYDYPKTLRRYAQVAEALGVSGRNDEAKLKGLIKKIDDLKEYVGIKKTIKDYGVDEKYFLDTLDQMTEDAFDDQCTGANPRLPLMSEIKDMYLRAYYGK
;
A
#
# COMPACT_ATOMS: atom_id res chain seq x y z
N PRO A 1 28.94 0.40 -13.48
CA PRO A 1 28.56 0.81 -14.83
C PRO A 1 29.21 2.14 -15.19
N VAL A 2 29.62 2.29 -16.47
CA VAL A 2 30.18 3.53 -16.98
C VAL A 2 29.15 4.13 -17.94
N LEU A 3 28.74 5.38 -17.71
CA LEU A 3 27.84 6.14 -18.55
C LEU A 3 28.60 7.26 -19.26
N ALA A 4 28.56 7.29 -20.58
CA ALA A 4 29.10 8.37 -21.37
C ALA A 4 28.06 9.50 -21.50
N MET A 5 28.50 10.73 -21.25
CA MET A 5 27.66 11.93 -21.38
C MET A 5 28.22 12.86 -22.45
N TYR A 6 27.36 13.32 -23.33
CA TYR A 6 27.70 14.23 -24.42
C TYR A 6 26.84 15.50 -24.31
N LYS A 7 27.49 16.65 -24.39
CA LYS A 7 26.80 17.94 -24.44
C LYS A 7 26.42 18.25 -25.88
N SER A 8 25.22 18.74 -26.10
CA SER A 8 24.72 19.20 -27.41
C SER A 8 24.33 20.68 -27.36
N GLU A 9 24.44 21.36 -28.47
CA GLU A 9 24.13 22.80 -28.59
C GLU A 9 22.63 23.03 -28.83
N ASN A 10 22.00 22.12 -29.55
CA ASN A 10 20.58 22.19 -29.91
C ASN A 10 20.06 20.77 -30.22
N PHE A 11 18.79 20.67 -30.58
CA PHE A 11 18.14 19.41 -30.90
C PHE A 11 18.78 18.67 -32.07
N GLU A 12 19.10 19.38 -33.14
CA GLU A 12 19.70 18.78 -34.34
C GLU A 12 21.10 18.20 -34.07
N ASP A 13 21.91 18.92 -33.32
CA ASP A 13 23.22 18.42 -32.86
C ASP A 13 23.08 17.20 -31.92
N ALA A 14 22.07 17.21 -31.07
CA ALA A 14 21.78 16.06 -30.22
C ALA A 14 21.35 14.82 -31.02
N LEU A 15 20.52 15.04 -32.03
CA LEU A 15 20.02 14.01 -32.91
C LEU A 15 21.14 13.39 -33.75
N ALA A 16 22.00 14.22 -34.31
CA ALA A 16 23.17 13.78 -35.11
C ALA A 16 24.14 12.95 -34.21
N LYS A 17 24.39 13.39 -32.97
CA LYS A 17 25.23 12.63 -32.02
C LYS A 17 24.59 11.29 -31.66
N ALA A 18 23.27 11.26 -31.47
CA ALA A 18 22.55 10.02 -31.19
C ALA A 18 22.63 9.03 -32.35
N GLU A 19 22.47 9.50 -33.60
CA GLU A 19 22.66 8.68 -34.79
C GLU A 19 24.08 8.12 -34.89
N GLN A 20 25.09 8.96 -34.63
CA GLN A 20 26.49 8.52 -34.65
C GLN A 20 26.76 7.45 -33.57
N LEU A 21 26.26 7.64 -32.35
CA LEU A 21 26.41 6.66 -31.26
C LEU A 21 25.75 5.32 -31.58
N ILE A 22 24.60 5.35 -32.24
CA ILE A 22 23.93 4.12 -32.72
C ILE A 22 24.77 3.46 -33.84
N ALA A 23 25.33 4.23 -34.75
CA ALA A 23 26.18 3.70 -35.81
C ALA A 23 27.46 3.06 -35.24
N ASP A 24 28.08 3.68 -34.24
CA ASP A 24 29.31 3.20 -33.62
C ASP A 24 29.06 2.01 -32.66
N GLY A 25 27.97 2.06 -31.93
CA GLY A 25 27.62 1.05 -30.91
C GLY A 25 26.83 -0.14 -31.41
N GLY A 26 26.25 -0.04 -32.58
CA GLY A 26 25.41 -1.07 -33.21
C GLY A 26 23.94 -0.65 -33.34
N TYR A 27 23.38 -0.92 -34.51
CA TYR A 27 21.98 -0.61 -34.82
C TYR A 27 20.98 -1.53 -34.14
N GLY A 28 19.77 -1.04 -33.94
CA GLY A 28 18.56 -1.87 -33.72
C GLY A 28 18.11 -2.03 -32.29
N HIS A 29 18.88 -1.63 -31.25
CA HIS A 29 18.51 -1.91 -29.87
C HIS A 29 17.41 -0.97 -29.33
N THR A 30 17.73 0.05 -28.57
CA THR A 30 16.75 0.92 -27.87
C THR A 30 17.26 2.36 -27.82
N SER A 31 16.37 3.32 -28.04
CA SER A 31 16.61 4.74 -27.86
C SER A 31 15.58 5.35 -26.91
N SER A 32 15.94 6.40 -26.19
CA SER A 32 15.02 7.19 -25.36
C SER A 32 15.14 8.66 -25.65
N ILE A 33 14.02 9.37 -25.61
CA ILE A 33 13.95 10.82 -25.69
C ILE A 33 13.13 11.38 -24.53
N TYR A 34 13.62 12.48 -23.94
CA TYR A 34 12.87 13.26 -22.95
C TYR A 34 12.49 14.60 -23.59
N ILE A 35 11.20 14.82 -23.79
CA ILE A 35 10.68 15.92 -24.59
C ILE A 35 9.26 16.28 -24.14
N ASN A 36 8.85 17.53 -24.38
CA ASN A 36 7.45 17.90 -24.22
C ASN A 36 6.65 17.41 -25.45
N GLU A 37 5.98 16.27 -25.29
CA GLU A 37 5.21 15.60 -26.36
C GLU A 37 4.01 16.42 -26.88
N ILE A 38 3.55 17.43 -26.14
CA ILE A 38 2.43 18.29 -26.56
C ILE A 38 2.91 19.44 -27.43
N THR A 39 4.02 20.08 -27.06
CA THR A 39 4.48 21.31 -27.72
C THR A 39 5.59 21.07 -28.75
N GLU A 40 6.27 19.90 -28.70
CA GLU A 40 7.43 19.60 -29.54
C GLU A 40 7.22 18.36 -30.43
N THR A 41 5.99 18.16 -30.89
CA THR A 41 5.58 17.00 -31.72
C THR A 41 6.42 16.78 -32.96
N GLN A 42 6.89 17.86 -33.63
CA GLN A 42 7.74 17.76 -34.82
C GLN A 42 9.12 17.16 -34.49
N LYS A 43 9.73 17.58 -33.38
CA LYS A 43 11.03 17.04 -32.95
C LYS A 43 10.90 15.57 -32.55
N LEU A 44 9.78 15.20 -31.89
CA LEU A 44 9.50 13.82 -31.56
C LEU A 44 9.38 12.97 -32.82
N ALA A 45 8.57 13.38 -33.78
CA ALA A 45 8.40 12.67 -35.05
C ALA A 45 9.72 12.54 -35.84
N GLU A 46 10.57 13.57 -35.81
CA GLU A 46 11.88 13.53 -36.43
C GLU A 46 12.82 12.53 -35.76
N PHE A 47 12.85 12.51 -34.42
CA PHE A 47 13.60 11.52 -33.67
C PHE A 47 13.14 10.10 -33.97
N GLU A 48 11.84 9.85 -33.97
CA GLU A 48 11.24 8.55 -34.30
C GLU A 48 11.60 8.07 -35.71
N ALA A 49 11.61 8.98 -36.68
CA ALA A 49 11.94 8.68 -38.06
C ALA A 49 13.43 8.34 -38.27
N ARG A 50 14.33 9.05 -37.59
CA ARG A 50 15.78 8.95 -37.79
C ARG A 50 16.47 7.86 -37.00
N MET A 51 15.98 7.56 -35.79
CA MET A 51 16.60 6.53 -34.91
C MET A 51 16.43 5.13 -35.47
N LYS A 52 17.55 4.50 -35.86
CA LYS A 52 17.58 3.12 -36.36
C LYS A 52 17.59 2.11 -35.21
N THR A 53 16.57 2.18 -34.34
CA THR A 53 16.36 1.30 -33.21
C THR A 53 14.95 0.71 -33.21
N CYS A 54 14.81 -0.51 -32.74
CA CYS A 54 13.53 -1.21 -32.73
C CYS A 54 12.58 -0.73 -31.62
N ARG A 55 13.13 -0.03 -30.62
CA ARG A 55 12.36 0.52 -29.49
C ARG A 55 12.72 1.97 -29.31
N ILE A 56 11.71 2.82 -29.30
CA ILE A 56 11.84 4.24 -28.97
C ILE A 56 10.95 4.50 -27.77
N LEU A 57 11.55 5.06 -26.73
CA LEU A 57 10.90 5.34 -25.47
C LEU A 57 10.81 6.83 -25.27
N VAL A 58 9.60 7.32 -25.02
CA VAL A 58 9.34 8.74 -24.80
C VAL A 58 9.20 8.99 -23.30
N ASN A 59 9.94 9.95 -22.76
CA ASN A 59 9.94 10.36 -21.36
C ASN A 59 10.16 9.19 -20.37
N THR A 60 10.97 8.21 -20.77
CA THR A 60 11.21 7.00 -19.99
C THR A 60 12.64 6.49 -20.19
N PRO A 61 13.29 6.01 -19.12
CA PRO A 61 14.62 5.41 -19.22
C PRO A 61 14.65 4.18 -20.12
N SER A 62 15.69 4.04 -20.93
CA SER A 62 15.88 2.87 -21.81
C SER A 62 15.88 1.54 -21.09
N SER A 63 16.34 1.50 -19.83
CA SER A 63 16.36 0.29 -19.02
C SER A 63 14.96 -0.27 -18.73
N PHE A 64 13.98 0.60 -18.51
CA PHE A 64 12.60 0.14 -18.26
C PHE A 64 11.93 -0.37 -19.54
N GLY A 65 12.09 0.33 -20.64
CA GLY A 65 11.48 -0.09 -21.89
C GLY A 65 12.24 -1.23 -22.59
N GLY A 66 13.57 -1.33 -22.36
CA GLY A 66 14.37 -2.43 -22.91
C GLY A 66 13.98 -3.78 -22.31
N ILE A 67 13.69 -3.83 -21.02
CA ILE A 67 13.28 -5.06 -20.32
C ILE A 67 11.78 -5.33 -20.50
N GLY A 68 10.99 -4.30 -20.78
CA GLY A 68 9.53 -4.29 -20.69
C GLY A 68 9.07 -3.92 -19.30
N ASP A 69 7.92 -3.31 -19.23
CA ASP A 69 7.28 -2.96 -17.96
C ASP A 69 5.79 -3.28 -18.07
N LEU A 70 5.37 -4.25 -17.28
CA LEU A 70 3.99 -4.72 -17.22
C LEU A 70 2.98 -3.64 -16.76
N TYR A 71 3.48 -2.55 -16.19
CA TYR A 71 2.64 -1.55 -15.53
C TYR A 71 2.48 -0.25 -16.30
N ASN A 72 3.55 0.20 -16.98
CA ASN A 72 3.58 1.51 -17.64
C ASN A 72 3.60 1.45 -19.15
N PHE A 73 3.94 0.29 -19.73
CA PHE A 73 4.04 0.09 -21.17
C PHE A 73 3.30 -1.16 -21.59
N ASP A 74 2.72 -1.11 -22.77
CA ASP A 74 2.16 -2.27 -23.45
C ASP A 74 3.28 -3.09 -24.14
N LEU A 75 4.38 -3.30 -23.40
CA LEU A 75 5.55 -4.07 -23.82
C LEU A 75 5.71 -5.28 -22.91
N ALA A 76 5.58 -6.46 -23.45
CA ALA A 76 5.85 -7.68 -22.70
C ALA A 76 7.30 -7.71 -22.19
N PRO A 77 7.56 -8.14 -20.93
CA PRO A 77 8.91 -8.32 -20.43
C PRO A 77 9.72 -9.25 -21.30
N SER A 78 10.97 -8.87 -21.59
CA SER A 78 11.87 -9.70 -22.40
C SER A 78 13.31 -9.56 -21.92
N LEU A 79 13.98 -10.69 -21.72
CA LEU A 79 15.42 -10.75 -21.48
C LEU A 79 16.23 -10.81 -22.78
N THR A 80 15.57 -11.12 -23.89
CA THR A 80 16.21 -11.17 -25.22
C THR A 80 15.56 -10.15 -26.13
N LEU A 81 16.33 -9.15 -26.53
CA LEU A 81 15.86 -8.04 -27.34
C LEU A 81 16.33 -8.24 -28.78
N GLY A 82 15.39 -8.53 -29.69
CA GLY A 82 15.68 -8.54 -31.11
C GLY A 82 16.03 -7.15 -31.59
N CYS A 83 17.10 -7.04 -32.39
CA CYS A 83 17.53 -5.77 -32.98
C CYS A 83 17.08 -5.61 -34.45
N GLY A 84 16.27 -6.52 -34.93
CA GLY A 84 15.75 -6.51 -36.30
C GLY A 84 16.84 -6.63 -37.35
N SER A 85 16.48 -6.33 -38.60
CA SER A 85 17.42 -6.36 -39.73
C SER A 85 18.51 -5.30 -39.59
N TRP A 86 18.30 -4.20 -38.88
CA TRP A 86 19.34 -3.22 -38.57
C TRP A 86 20.49 -3.82 -37.75
N GLY A 87 20.20 -4.65 -36.79
CA GLY A 87 21.20 -5.30 -35.96
C GLY A 87 21.72 -6.64 -36.48
N GLY A 88 21.28 -7.06 -37.66
CA GLY A 88 21.68 -8.33 -38.29
C GLY A 88 21.15 -9.56 -37.54
N ASN A 89 20.11 -9.43 -36.71
CA ASN A 89 19.58 -10.52 -35.90
C ASN A 89 18.56 -11.36 -36.65
N SER A 90 18.65 -12.68 -36.42
CA SER A 90 17.62 -13.61 -36.84
C SER A 90 16.45 -13.53 -35.85
N VAL A 91 15.23 -13.52 -36.36
CA VAL A 91 14.03 -13.62 -35.52
C VAL A 91 13.80 -15.07 -35.12
N SER A 92 13.32 -15.31 -33.91
CA SER A 92 13.00 -16.65 -33.39
C SER A 92 11.67 -17.22 -33.87
N GLU A 93 10.92 -16.45 -34.65
CA GLU A 93 9.61 -16.85 -35.21
C GLU A 93 9.75 -17.32 -36.67
N ASN A 94 8.72 -18.03 -37.18
CA ASN A 94 8.62 -18.38 -38.59
C ASN A 94 8.71 -17.16 -39.48
N VAL A 95 9.54 -17.23 -40.52
CA VAL A 95 9.77 -16.12 -41.46
C VAL A 95 8.48 -15.83 -42.22
N GLY A 96 7.99 -14.60 -42.10
CA GLY A 96 6.83 -14.08 -42.82
C GLY A 96 7.05 -12.62 -43.24
N VAL A 97 6.07 -12.01 -43.83
CA VAL A 97 6.16 -10.62 -44.32
C VAL A 97 6.59 -9.64 -43.21
N LYS A 98 6.13 -9.84 -41.98
CA LYS A 98 6.53 -9.02 -40.84
C LYS A 98 8.04 -9.01 -40.55
N HIS A 99 8.76 -10.04 -40.96
CA HIS A 99 10.21 -10.17 -40.75
C HIS A 99 11.04 -9.49 -41.88
N LEU A 100 10.39 -9.04 -42.95
CA LEU A 100 11.02 -8.31 -44.05
C LEU A 100 11.06 -6.80 -43.82
N ILE A 101 10.41 -6.34 -42.74
CA ILE A 101 10.36 -4.92 -42.37
C ILE A 101 10.99 -4.70 -41.01
N ASN A 102 11.60 -3.55 -40.82
CA ASN A 102 12.04 -3.12 -39.49
C ASN A 102 10.85 -2.55 -38.72
N ILE A 103 10.48 -3.24 -37.64
CA ILE A 103 9.41 -2.79 -36.76
C ILE A 103 10.04 -1.89 -35.69
N LYS A 104 9.60 -0.64 -35.60
CA LYS A 104 9.88 0.23 -34.48
C LYS A 104 8.72 0.11 -33.49
N THR A 105 9.06 -0.13 -32.24
CA THR A 105 8.07 -0.03 -31.16
C THR A 105 8.27 1.32 -30.49
N VAL A 106 7.25 2.17 -30.55
CA VAL A 106 7.19 3.42 -29.80
C VAL A 106 6.32 3.17 -28.58
N ALA A 107 6.89 3.37 -27.41
CA ALA A 107 6.17 3.23 -26.15
C ALA A 107 6.10 4.59 -25.48
N GLU A 108 4.91 5.13 -25.44
CA GLU A 108 4.59 6.36 -24.73
C GLU A 108 4.05 6.00 -23.34
N ARG A 109 4.45 6.79 -22.38
CA ARG A 109 3.92 6.67 -21.04
C ARG A 109 2.47 7.15 -21.04
N ARG A 110 1.55 6.29 -20.61
CA ARG A 110 0.19 6.73 -20.32
C ARG A 110 0.19 7.52 -19.01
N GLU A 111 -0.57 8.60 -18.98
CA GLU A 111 -0.89 9.24 -17.70
C GLU A 111 -1.60 8.26 -16.79
N ASN A 112 -1.24 8.31 -15.51
CA ASN A 112 -1.92 7.51 -14.51
C ASN A 112 -3.34 8.03 -14.33
N MET A 113 -4.32 7.21 -14.71
CA MET A 113 -5.71 7.48 -14.33
C MET A 113 -5.83 7.24 -12.82
N LEU A 114 -6.05 8.30 -12.08
CA LEU A 114 -6.32 8.24 -10.65
C LEU A 114 -7.82 8.06 -10.45
N TRP A 115 -8.19 7.20 -9.51
CA TRP A 115 -9.55 7.05 -9.02
C TRP A 115 -9.55 6.90 -7.52
N PHE A 116 -10.66 7.24 -6.90
CA PHE A 116 -10.90 7.01 -5.49
C PHE A 116 -11.92 5.90 -5.33
N ARG A 117 -11.60 4.89 -4.51
CA ARG A 117 -12.49 3.77 -4.20
C ARG A 117 -12.60 3.58 -2.69
N ALA A 118 -13.83 3.37 -2.24
CA ALA A 118 -14.18 3.08 -0.86
C ALA A 118 -15.26 1.98 -0.87
N PRO A 119 -15.58 1.35 0.27
CA PRO A 119 -16.75 0.49 0.39
C PRO A 119 -18.02 1.17 -0.11
N GLU A 120 -18.99 0.39 -0.60
CA GLU A 120 -20.29 0.90 -1.04
C GLU A 120 -20.99 1.68 0.08
N LYS A 121 -20.82 1.21 1.33
CA LYS A 121 -21.32 1.86 2.54
C LYS A 121 -20.34 1.76 3.68
N VAL A 122 -20.27 2.84 4.46
CA VAL A 122 -19.58 2.87 5.74
C VAL A 122 -20.56 3.40 6.78
N TYR A 123 -21.02 2.50 7.65
CA TYR A 123 -21.78 2.88 8.83
C TYR A 123 -20.83 3.37 9.90
N ILE A 124 -21.06 4.56 10.40
CA ILE A 124 -20.26 5.21 11.43
C ILE A 124 -21.16 5.70 12.55
N LYS A 125 -20.80 5.49 13.74
CA LYS A 125 -21.35 5.96 15.00
C LYS A 125 -21.53 4.81 15.98
N LYS A 126 -21.32 5.12 17.26
CA LYS A 126 -21.64 4.20 18.37
C LYS A 126 -23.09 3.69 18.27
N GLY A 127 -23.28 2.38 18.27
CA GLY A 127 -24.58 1.74 18.17
C GLY A 127 -25.15 1.63 16.76
N CYS A 128 -24.33 1.76 15.71
CA CYS A 128 -24.81 1.63 14.32
C CYS A 128 -24.98 0.19 13.83
N LEU A 129 -24.40 -0.80 14.52
CA LEU A 129 -24.46 -2.21 14.12
C LEU A 129 -25.89 -2.71 13.85
N PRO A 130 -26.89 -2.53 14.75
CA PRO A 130 -28.24 -3.05 14.50
C PRO A 130 -28.86 -2.47 13.23
N VAL A 131 -28.64 -1.17 12.97
CA VAL A 131 -29.16 -0.48 11.78
C VAL A 131 -28.54 -1.03 10.49
N ALA A 132 -27.23 -1.27 10.51
CA ALA A 132 -26.54 -1.87 9.38
C ALA A 132 -27.03 -3.31 9.10
N LEU A 133 -27.22 -4.11 10.14
CA LEU A 133 -27.73 -5.48 9.99
C LEU A 133 -29.21 -5.52 9.60
N ASP A 134 -30.02 -4.56 10.01
CA ASP A 134 -31.40 -4.40 9.51
C ASP A 134 -31.42 -4.23 7.99
N GLU A 135 -30.50 -3.47 7.43
CA GLU A 135 -30.37 -3.35 5.97
C GLU A 135 -30.00 -4.69 5.32
N VAL A 136 -29.06 -5.43 5.91
CA VAL A 136 -28.61 -6.74 5.41
C VAL A 136 -29.79 -7.73 5.33
N GLY A 137 -30.62 -7.79 6.36
CA GLY A 137 -31.77 -8.68 6.43
C GLY A 137 -32.98 -8.19 5.63
N ASN A 138 -33.41 -6.94 5.90
CA ASN A 138 -34.71 -6.44 5.45
C ASN A 138 -34.67 -5.81 4.03
N VAL A 139 -33.50 -5.24 3.64
CA VAL A 139 -33.36 -4.59 2.33
C VAL A 139 -32.64 -5.51 1.35
N MET A 140 -31.48 -6.06 1.74
CA MET A 140 -30.71 -6.93 0.85
C MET A 140 -31.25 -8.37 0.82
N GLY A 141 -32.08 -8.76 1.78
CA GLY A 141 -32.72 -10.06 1.83
C GLY A 141 -31.76 -11.24 2.10
N LYS A 142 -30.61 -10.98 2.70
CA LYS A 142 -29.61 -12.01 3.01
C LYS A 142 -30.15 -13.01 4.04
N LYS A 143 -29.71 -14.27 3.95
CA LYS A 143 -30.29 -15.39 4.71
C LYS A 143 -29.27 -16.20 5.50
N ARG A 144 -27.99 -16.17 5.13
CA ARG A 144 -26.96 -17.05 5.70
C ARG A 144 -25.68 -16.26 5.94
N ALA A 145 -25.35 -15.98 7.19
CA ALA A 145 -24.20 -15.20 7.59
C ALA A 145 -23.07 -16.09 8.12
N PHE A 146 -21.87 -15.94 7.57
CA PHE A 146 -20.66 -16.58 8.08
C PHE A 146 -19.79 -15.54 8.76
N ILE A 147 -19.60 -15.66 10.08
CA ILE A 147 -18.81 -14.72 10.87
C ILE A 147 -17.39 -15.25 11.00
N VAL A 148 -16.38 -14.40 10.75
CA VAL A 148 -14.96 -14.73 10.93
C VAL A 148 -14.38 -13.83 12.01
N THR A 149 -13.77 -14.42 13.02
CA THR A 149 -13.18 -13.69 14.16
C THR A 149 -12.05 -14.50 14.80
N ASP A 150 -11.39 -13.94 15.82
CA ASP A 150 -10.41 -14.64 16.63
C ASP A 150 -11.04 -15.25 17.91
N SER A 151 -10.27 -16.15 18.53
CA SER A 151 -10.75 -16.89 19.71
C SER A 151 -10.93 -16.00 20.96
N PHE A 152 -10.18 -14.89 21.06
CA PHE A 152 -10.32 -13.97 22.18
C PHE A 152 -11.64 -13.20 22.07
N LEU A 153 -11.92 -12.61 20.93
CA LEU A 153 -13.16 -11.87 20.70
C LEU A 153 -14.38 -12.78 20.85
N TYR A 154 -14.32 -13.98 20.30
CA TYR A 154 -15.40 -14.95 20.42
C TYR A 154 -15.70 -15.33 21.88
N LYS A 155 -14.67 -15.74 22.64
CA LYS A 155 -14.80 -16.15 24.05
C LYS A 155 -15.26 -15.01 24.96
N ASN A 156 -14.94 -13.76 24.61
CA ASN A 156 -15.34 -12.58 25.37
C ASN A 156 -16.68 -11.97 24.89
N GLY A 157 -17.39 -12.66 23.98
CA GLY A 157 -18.76 -12.32 23.60
C GLY A 157 -18.89 -11.16 22.60
N TYR A 158 -17.81 -10.76 21.91
CA TYR A 158 -17.87 -9.69 20.92
C TYR A 158 -18.73 -10.04 19.70
N SER A 159 -18.83 -11.31 19.33
CA SER A 159 -19.70 -11.77 18.26
C SER A 159 -21.20 -11.78 18.66
N LYS A 160 -21.49 -11.76 19.96
CA LYS A 160 -22.87 -11.91 20.44
C LYS A 160 -23.84 -10.83 19.95
N PRO A 161 -23.51 -9.52 19.96
CA PRO A 161 -24.40 -8.51 19.40
C PRO A 161 -24.74 -8.73 17.92
N ILE A 162 -23.80 -9.31 17.16
CA ILE A 162 -24.00 -9.65 15.75
C ILE A 162 -24.93 -10.86 15.64
N THR A 163 -24.63 -11.96 16.32
CA THR A 163 -25.43 -13.19 16.27
C THR A 163 -26.84 -12.97 16.76
N ASP A 164 -27.04 -12.27 17.88
CA ASP A 164 -28.36 -11.97 18.43
C ASP A 164 -29.20 -11.16 17.43
N LYS A 165 -28.60 -10.18 16.75
CA LYS A 165 -29.31 -9.38 15.73
C LYS A 165 -29.61 -10.18 14.47
N LEU A 166 -28.70 -11.05 14.03
CA LEU A 166 -28.94 -11.95 12.90
C LEU A 166 -30.07 -12.94 13.21
N ASP A 167 -30.12 -13.48 14.43
CA ASP A 167 -31.20 -14.38 14.89
C ASP A 167 -32.54 -13.66 14.92
N GLU A 168 -32.60 -12.41 15.42
CA GLU A 168 -33.79 -11.55 15.38
C GLU A 168 -34.32 -11.37 13.95
N LEU A 169 -33.39 -11.22 12.98
CA LEU A 169 -33.71 -11.06 11.56
C LEU A 169 -34.03 -12.38 10.83
N GLY A 170 -33.93 -13.51 11.52
CA GLY A 170 -34.12 -14.83 10.92
C GLY A 170 -33.01 -15.23 9.94
N ILE A 171 -31.81 -14.67 10.09
CA ILE A 171 -30.63 -14.99 9.30
C ILE A 171 -29.87 -16.11 9.99
N VAL A 172 -29.78 -17.26 9.35
CA VAL A 172 -29.01 -18.40 9.87
C VAL A 172 -27.53 -18.01 9.90
N ASN A 173 -26.86 -18.26 11.03
CA ASN A 173 -25.48 -17.84 11.16
C ASN A 173 -24.59 -18.91 11.80
N THR A 174 -23.30 -18.82 11.52
CA THR A 174 -22.24 -19.60 12.15
C THR A 174 -20.96 -18.78 12.27
N THR A 175 -20.10 -19.15 13.21
CA THR A 175 -18.87 -18.39 13.52
C THR A 175 -17.64 -19.27 13.41
N PHE A 176 -16.70 -18.89 12.57
CA PHE A 176 -15.33 -19.37 12.59
C PHE A 176 -14.50 -18.45 13.48
N PHE A 177 -13.87 -18.98 14.53
CA PHE A 177 -13.20 -18.18 15.56
C PHE A 177 -11.74 -18.59 15.81
N ASN A 178 -11.12 -19.33 14.90
CA ASN A 178 -9.75 -19.81 15.06
C ASN A 178 -8.68 -18.94 14.39
N VAL A 179 -9.01 -17.68 14.05
CA VAL A 179 -8.01 -16.81 13.42
C VAL A 179 -6.91 -16.46 14.42
N ALA A 180 -5.66 -16.75 14.04
CA ALA A 180 -4.47 -16.37 14.82
C ALA A 180 -4.09 -14.89 14.56
N PRO A 181 -3.33 -14.26 15.49
CA PRO A 181 -2.85 -12.88 15.30
C PRO A 181 -2.02 -12.66 14.02
N ASP A 182 -1.42 -13.66 13.47
CA ASP A 182 -0.67 -13.64 12.21
C ASP A 182 -1.27 -14.73 11.32
N PRO A 183 -2.34 -14.43 10.56
CA PRO A 183 -3.14 -15.47 9.93
C PRO A 183 -2.34 -16.24 8.90
N THR A 184 -2.49 -17.56 8.92
CA THR A 184 -1.80 -18.45 8.00
C THR A 184 -2.71 -18.93 6.87
N LEU A 185 -2.08 -19.38 5.80
CA LEU A 185 -2.81 -19.96 4.66
C LEU A 185 -3.58 -21.25 5.09
N ALA A 186 -3.03 -22.03 6.03
CA ALA A 186 -3.74 -23.18 6.60
C ALA A 186 -4.99 -22.75 7.37
N CYS A 187 -4.90 -21.71 8.19
CA CYS A 187 -6.06 -21.16 8.90
C CYS A 187 -7.15 -20.68 7.91
N ALA A 188 -6.75 -20.00 6.83
CA ALA A 188 -7.69 -19.57 5.79
C ALA A 188 -8.35 -20.76 5.08
N LYS A 189 -7.61 -21.82 4.79
CA LYS A 189 -8.14 -23.05 4.19
C LYS A 189 -9.11 -23.79 5.13
N GLU A 190 -8.83 -23.82 6.45
CA GLU A 190 -9.75 -24.39 7.43
C GLU A 190 -11.09 -23.62 7.46
N GLY A 191 -11.03 -22.28 7.57
CA GLY A 191 -12.21 -21.43 7.55
C GLY A 191 -12.98 -21.52 6.23
N TRP A 192 -12.27 -21.54 5.10
CA TRP A 192 -12.87 -21.76 3.78
C TRP A 192 -13.63 -23.09 3.68
N ALA A 193 -13.08 -24.18 4.21
CA ALA A 193 -13.76 -25.48 4.18
C ALA A 193 -15.10 -25.43 4.95
N GLN A 194 -15.14 -24.75 6.11
CA GLN A 194 -16.38 -24.54 6.86
C GLN A 194 -17.34 -23.59 6.12
N MET A 195 -16.82 -22.50 5.55
CA MET A 195 -17.59 -21.55 4.75
C MET A 195 -18.25 -22.23 3.53
N LYS A 196 -17.50 -23.06 2.81
CA LYS A 196 -17.98 -23.83 1.67
C LYS A 196 -19.11 -24.79 2.07
N ALA A 197 -19.00 -25.45 3.21
CA ALA A 197 -20.04 -26.35 3.72
C ALA A 197 -21.31 -25.59 4.19
N PHE A 198 -21.12 -24.37 4.67
CA PHE A 198 -22.22 -23.54 5.17
C PHE A 198 -22.95 -22.78 4.05
N GLU A 199 -22.28 -22.46 2.93
CA GLU A 199 -22.83 -21.71 1.78
C GLU A 199 -23.44 -20.35 2.18
N PRO A 200 -22.66 -19.40 2.73
CA PRO A 200 -23.16 -18.08 3.11
C PRO A 200 -23.47 -17.21 1.89
N ASP A 201 -24.43 -16.30 2.04
CA ASP A 201 -24.67 -15.17 1.15
C ASP A 201 -24.21 -13.83 1.72
N VAL A 202 -23.71 -13.85 2.97
CA VAL A 202 -22.99 -12.73 3.59
C VAL A 202 -21.86 -13.25 4.49
N ILE A 203 -20.71 -12.58 4.43
CA ILE A 203 -19.56 -12.84 5.28
C ILE A 203 -19.35 -11.61 6.17
N ILE A 204 -19.18 -11.81 7.47
CA ILE A 204 -18.96 -10.75 8.44
C ILE A 204 -17.59 -10.97 9.10
N ALA A 205 -16.61 -10.13 8.80
CA ALA A 205 -15.31 -10.14 9.44
C ALA A 205 -15.33 -9.24 10.68
N LEU A 206 -15.21 -9.83 11.86
CA LEU A 206 -15.19 -9.12 13.15
C LEU A 206 -13.79 -9.18 13.76
N GLY A 207 -13.10 -8.06 13.90
CA GLY A 207 -11.80 -8.04 14.57
C GLY A 207 -10.86 -6.93 14.10
N GLY A 208 -9.58 -7.12 14.33
CA GLY A 208 -8.52 -6.30 13.76
C GLY A 208 -8.11 -6.77 12.37
N GLY A 209 -6.97 -6.26 11.87
CA GLY A 209 -6.47 -6.60 10.53
C GLY A 209 -6.39 -8.12 10.28
N SER A 210 -5.86 -8.89 11.23
CA SER A 210 -5.70 -10.35 11.08
C SER A 210 -7.00 -11.10 10.77
N ALA A 211 -8.09 -10.78 11.49
CA ALA A 211 -9.39 -11.41 11.26
C ALA A 211 -9.98 -11.00 9.90
N MET A 212 -9.81 -9.73 9.52
CA MET A 212 -10.29 -9.22 8.24
C MET A 212 -9.49 -9.80 7.07
N ASP A 213 -8.17 -9.88 7.20
CA ASP A 213 -7.29 -10.41 6.16
C ASP A 213 -7.58 -11.90 5.92
N ALA A 214 -7.68 -12.70 7.00
CA ALA A 214 -8.09 -14.09 6.89
C ALA A 214 -9.47 -14.23 6.21
N ALA A 215 -10.44 -13.42 6.61
CA ALA A 215 -11.79 -13.44 6.03
C ALA A 215 -11.80 -13.08 4.54
N LYS A 216 -11.00 -12.08 4.11
CA LYS A 216 -10.85 -11.71 2.69
C LYS A 216 -10.27 -12.85 1.87
N ILE A 217 -9.26 -13.56 2.40
CA ILE A 217 -8.68 -14.73 1.71
C ILE A 217 -9.70 -15.87 1.63
N MET A 218 -10.43 -16.17 2.73
CA MET A 218 -11.51 -17.15 2.73
C MET A 218 -12.59 -16.78 1.71
N TRP A 219 -12.93 -15.50 1.60
CA TRP A 219 -13.92 -15.00 0.62
C TRP A 219 -13.49 -15.27 -0.81
N VAL A 220 -12.22 -14.98 -1.17
CA VAL A 220 -11.66 -15.30 -2.48
C VAL A 220 -11.76 -16.80 -2.78
N MET A 221 -11.31 -17.63 -1.85
CA MET A 221 -11.35 -19.10 -2.00
C MET A 221 -12.78 -19.63 -2.12
N TYR A 222 -13.76 -18.97 -1.47
CA TYR A 222 -15.16 -19.35 -1.54
C TYR A 222 -15.81 -18.97 -2.86
N GLU A 223 -15.55 -17.78 -3.36
CA GLU A 223 -16.13 -17.32 -4.62
C GLU A 223 -15.46 -17.95 -5.84
N HIS A 224 -14.12 -18.09 -5.76
CA HIS A 224 -13.26 -18.52 -6.88
C HIS A 224 -12.30 -19.65 -6.47
N PRO A 225 -12.84 -20.86 -6.19
CA PRO A 225 -12.00 -21.99 -5.79
C PRO A 225 -11.06 -22.50 -6.89
N GLU A 226 -11.27 -22.06 -8.13
CA GLU A 226 -10.42 -22.38 -9.29
C GLU A 226 -9.13 -21.56 -9.36
N VAL A 227 -9.03 -20.48 -8.61
CA VAL A 227 -7.91 -19.52 -8.70
C VAL A 227 -6.74 -19.99 -7.85
N ASP A 228 -5.55 -19.98 -8.42
CA ASP A 228 -4.32 -20.25 -7.67
C ASP A 228 -3.97 -19.06 -6.76
N PHE A 229 -3.69 -19.35 -5.50
CA PHE A 229 -3.33 -18.33 -4.52
C PHE A 229 -2.06 -17.56 -4.91
N TYR A 230 -1.06 -18.26 -5.46
CA TYR A 230 0.22 -17.64 -5.80
C TYR A 230 0.14 -16.71 -7.02
N ASP A 231 -0.80 -16.97 -7.93
CA ASP A 231 -1.10 -16.03 -9.02
C ASP A 231 -1.67 -14.72 -8.48
N LEU A 232 -2.54 -14.78 -7.45
CA LEU A 232 -3.08 -13.59 -6.78
C LEU A 232 -2.02 -12.84 -5.99
N ALA A 233 -1.05 -13.56 -5.43
CA ALA A 233 0.03 -13.01 -4.60
C ALA A 233 1.21 -12.46 -5.40
N MET A 234 1.12 -12.43 -6.74
CA MET A 234 2.17 -11.86 -7.59
C MET A 234 2.45 -10.40 -7.25
N ARG A 235 3.74 -10.05 -7.17
CA ARG A 235 4.20 -8.68 -6.94
C ARG A 235 3.71 -7.75 -8.05
N PHE A 236 3.39 -6.52 -7.70
CA PHE A 236 3.00 -5.46 -8.61
C PHE A 236 3.54 -4.12 -8.08
N MET A 237 3.77 -3.15 -8.95
CA MET A 237 4.17 -1.79 -8.55
C MET A 237 2.97 -0.87 -8.31
N ASP A 238 1.90 -1.09 -9.05
CA ASP A 238 0.65 -0.33 -8.94
C ASP A 238 -0.53 -1.31 -9.10
N ILE A 239 -1.32 -1.44 -8.06
CA ILE A 239 -2.52 -2.30 -8.00
C ILE A 239 -3.49 -2.06 -9.17
N ARG A 240 -3.48 -0.85 -9.76
CA ARG A 240 -4.34 -0.47 -10.88
C ARG A 240 -3.85 -0.97 -12.23
N LYS A 241 -2.63 -1.52 -12.31
CA LYS A 241 -1.95 -1.91 -13.55
C LYS A 241 -1.39 -3.34 -13.45
N ARG A 242 -2.23 -4.27 -13.04
CA ARG A 242 -1.82 -5.68 -12.88
C ARG A 242 -1.83 -6.43 -14.21
N VAL A 243 -0.90 -7.36 -14.34
CA VAL A 243 -0.88 -8.35 -15.43
C VAL A 243 -1.91 -9.43 -15.19
N TYR A 244 -2.00 -9.92 -13.96
CA TYR A 244 -3.03 -10.88 -13.56
C TYR A 244 -4.34 -10.15 -13.29
N THR A 245 -5.40 -10.58 -13.94
CA THR A 245 -6.74 -10.06 -13.69
C THR A 245 -7.33 -10.73 -12.46
N PHE A 246 -7.52 -9.98 -11.39
CA PHE A 246 -8.18 -10.47 -10.19
C PHE A 246 -9.65 -10.78 -10.51
N PRO A 247 -10.21 -11.90 -10.02
CA PRO A 247 -11.59 -12.25 -10.30
C PRO A 247 -12.57 -11.26 -9.66
N LYS A 248 -13.76 -11.13 -10.25
CA LYS A 248 -14.81 -10.27 -9.69
C LYS A 248 -15.34 -10.88 -8.41
N MET A 249 -15.38 -10.10 -7.35
CA MET A 249 -15.84 -10.51 -6.03
C MET A 249 -17.24 -10.00 -5.71
N GLY A 250 -17.91 -10.63 -4.74
CA GLY A 250 -19.20 -10.20 -4.22
C GLY A 250 -20.42 -10.79 -4.95
N GLU A 251 -20.24 -11.78 -5.81
CA GLU A 251 -21.35 -12.42 -6.52
C GLU A 251 -22.06 -13.51 -5.68
N LYS A 252 -21.31 -14.29 -4.90
CA LYS A 252 -21.87 -15.31 -4.00
C LYS A 252 -22.19 -14.75 -2.63
N ALA A 253 -21.26 -13.97 -2.05
CA ALA A 253 -21.38 -13.45 -0.69
C ALA A 253 -21.01 -11.98 -0.60
N TYR A 254 -21.87 -11.18 0.03
CA TYR A 254 -21.61 -9.79 0.38
C TYR A 254 -20.65 -9.71 1.57
N PHE A 255 -19.59 -8.94 1.49
CA PHE A 255 -18.56 -8.88 2.52
C PHE A 255 -18.71 -7.64 3.40
N ILE A 256 -18.83 -7.88 4.70
CA ILE A 256 -18.98 -6.84 5.73
C ILE A 256 -17.77 -6.91 6.67
N ALA A 257 -17.18 -5.76 6.98
CA ALA A 257 -16.09 -5.65 7.93
C ALA A 257 -16.51 -4.83 9.17
N VAL A 258 -16.23 -5.38 10.36
CA VAL A 258 -16.54 -4.77 11.66
C VAL A 258 -15.24 -4.65 12.46
N PRO A 259 -14.57 -3.49 12.47
CA PRO A 259 -13.30 -3.31 13.18
C PRO A 259 -13.48 -3.28 14.70
N THR A 260 -12.48 -3.85 15.41
CA THR A 260 -12.38 -3.80 16.87
C THR A 260 -11.12 -3.05 17.34
N SER A 261 -10.28 -2.60 16.40
CA SER A 261 -9.10 -1.78 16.65
C SER A 261 -9.13 -0.53 15.77
N ALA A 262 -8.66 0.58 16.31
CA ALA A 262 -8.62 1.86 15.61
C ALA A 262 -7.19 2.11 15.08
N GLY A 263 -6.80 1.40 14.03
CA GLY A 263 -5.45 1.50 13.47
C GLY A 263 -5.36 1.05 12.01
N THR A 264 -5.56 -0.22 11.73
CA THR A 264 -5.24 -0.84 10.44
C THR A 264 -6.08 -0.34 9.26
N GLY A 265 -7.32 0.12 9.49
CA GLY A 265 -8.22 0.52 8.40
C GLY A 265 -8.60 -0.61 7.45
N SER A 266 -8.37 -1.90 7.81
CA SER A 266 -8.61 -3.04 6.93
C SER A 266 -10.07 -3.16 6.47
N GLU A 267 -10.99 -2.57 7.22
CA GLU A 267 -12.42 -2.49 6.88
C GLU A 267 -12.73 -1.66 5.63
N VAL A 268 -11.79 -0.83 5.20
CA VAL A 268 -11.94 0.05 4.02
C VAL A 268 -10.77 -0.06 3.05
N THR A 269 -9.99 -1.13 3.13
CA THR A 269 -8.80 -1.31 2.28
C THR A 269 -8.89 -2.52 1.38
N PRO A 270 -8.25 -2.48 0.21
CA PRO A 270 -8.20 -3.57 -0.76
C PRO A 270 -7.06 -4.56 -0.49
N PHE A 271 -6.54 -4.62 0.74
CA PHE A 271 -5.38 -5.41 1.09
C PHE A 271 -5.74 -6.58 2.01
N ALA A 272 -4.98 -7.66 1.91
CA ALA A 272 -4.97 -8.76 2.86
C ALA A 272 -3.56 -9.37 2.94
N VAL A 273 -3.03 -9.53 4.15
CA VAL A 273 -1.70 -10.13 4.36
C VAL A 273 -1.90 -11.50 4.99
N ILE A 274 -1.28 -12.52 4.41
CA ILE A 274 -1.35 -13.89 4.92
C ILE A 274 0.02 -14.55 4.90
N THR A 275 0.31 -15.37 5.90
CA THR A 275 1.57 -16.11 5.99
C THR A 275 1.39 -17.51 5.41
N ASP A 276 2.24 -17.88 4.46
CA ASP A 276 2.43 -19.28 4.07
C ASP A 276 3.40 -19.93 5.05
N GLU A 277 2.88 -20.74 5.95
CA GLU A 277 3.67 -21.42 6.96
C GLU A 277 4.65 -22.44 6.41
N SER A 278 4.44 -22.93 5.19
CA SER A 278 5.34 -23.89 4.56
C SER A 278 6.67 -23.25 4.14
N THR A 279 6.65 -21.97 3.82
CA THR A 279 7.81 -21.18 3.40
C THR A 279 8.22 -20.11 4.42
N GLY A 280 7.35 -19.83 5.42
CA GLY A 280 7.53 -18.71 6.34
C GLY A 280 7.34 -17.33 5.68
N THR A 281 6.84 -17.29 4.46
CA THR A 281 6.73 -16.06 3.67
C THR A 281 5.38 -15.39 3.88
N LYS A 282 5.38 -14.07 4.10
CA LYS A 282 4.17 -13.23 4.12
C LYS A 282 3.86 -12.74 2.72
N TYR A 283 2.64 -13.01 2.27
CA TYR A 283 2.13 -12.60 0.98
C TYR A 283 1.08 -11.50 1.16
N PRO A 284 1.37 -10.26 0.74
CA PRO A 284 0.37 -9.23 0.64
C PRO A 284 -0.43 -9.41 -0.66
N LEU A 285 -1.72 -9.73 -0.53
CA LEU A 285 -2.66 -9.63 -1.63
C LEU A 285 -3.23 -8.22 -1.68
N ALA A 286 -3.29 -7.67 -2.87
CA ALA A 286 -3.83 -6.35 -3.05
C ALA A 286 -4.59 -6.27 -4.37
N ASP A 287 -5.88 -6.06 -4.30
CA ASP A 287 -6.74 -5.73 -5.43
C ASP A 287 -8.01 -5.07 -4.91
N TYR A 288 -8.55 -4.10 -5.65
CA TYR A 288 -9.79 -3.43 -5.26
C TYR A 288 -11.00 -4.37 -5.16
N GLN A 289 -10.92 -5.57 -5.71
CA GLN A 289 -11.93 -6.61 -5.51
C GLN A 289 -11.96 -7.16 -4.08
N LEU A 290 -10.86 -7.01 -3.31
CA LEU A 290 -10.79 -7.38 -1.89
C LEU A 290 -11.36 -6.31 -0.95
N MET A 291 -11.75 -5.15 -1.46
CA MET A 291 -12.35 -4.11 -0.63
C MET A 291 -13.70 -4.60 -0.10
N PRO A 292 -13.94 -4.52 1.21
CA PRO A 292 -15.25 -4.85 1.76
C PRO A 292 -16.37 -4.08 1.08
N ASN A 293 -17.53 -4.72 0.90
CA ASN A 293 -18.70 -4.03 0.36
C ASN A 293 -19.27 -3.05 1.40
N MET A 294 -19.25 -3.44 2.68
CA MET A 294 -19.73 -2.60 3.78
C MET A 294 -18.74 -2.63 4.93
N ALA A 295 -18.51 -1.46 5.53
CA ALA A 295 -17.82 -1.34 6.82
C ALA A 295 -18.82 -0.87 7.89
N ILE A 296 -18.76 -1.47 9.10
CA ILE A 296 -19.56 -1.07 10.24
C ILE A 296 -18.61 -0.63 11.36
N VAL A 297 -18.38 0.67 11.43
CA VAL A 297 -17.45 1.30 12.37
C VAL A 297 -18.23 1.73 13.62
N ASP A 298 -18.50 0.75 14.48
CA ASP A 298 -19.24 0.94 15.71
C ASP A 298 -18.31 1.01 16.91
N ALA A 299 -18.29 2.15 17.59
CA ALA A 299 -17.41 2.39 18.73
C ALA A 299 -17.62 1.40 19.90
N ASP A 300 -18.77 0.75 19.99
CA ASP A 300 -19.00 -0.26 21.04
C ASP A 300 -17.99 -1.42 20.97
N PHE A 301 -17.50 -1.77 19.79
CA PHE A 301 -16.47 -2.79 19.61
C PHE A 301 -15.06 -2.32 19.99
N HIS A 302 -14.85 -1.02 20.16
CA HIS A 302 -13.56 -0.43 20.52
C HIS A 302 -13.42 -0.07 22.00
N MET A 303 -14.53 -0.06 22.76
CA MET A 303 -14.56 0.47 24.13
C MET A 303 -13.56 -0.19 25.07
N THR A 304 -13.37 -1.49 24.95
CA THR A 304 -12.54 -2.27 25.85
C THR A 304 -11.11 -2.52 25.34
N ALA A 305 -10.70 -1.86 24.27
CA ALA A 305 -9.35 -1.99 23.74
C ALA A 305 -8.31 -1.58 24.81
N PRO A 306 -7.33 -2.45 25.13
CA PRO A 306 -6.33 -2.15 26.15
C PRO A 306 -5.40 -1.01 25.72
N LYS A 307 -4.80 -0.32 26.72
CA LYS A 307 -3.92 0.84 26.49
C LYS A 307 -2.81 0.58 25.46
N GLY A 308 -2.14 -0.57 25.55
CA GLY A 308 -1.08 -0.92 24.60
C GLY A 308 -1.57 -1.05 23.17
N LEU A 309 -2.74 -1.66 22.96
CA LEU A 309 -3.35 -1.74 21.63
C LEU A 309 -3.81 -0.36 21.16
N THR A 310 -4.43 0.44 22.03
CA THR A 310 -4.86 1.81 21.72
C THR A 310 -3.68 2.68 21.27
N ALA A 311 -2.54 2.61 21.97
CA ALA A 311 -1.32 3.34 21.63
C ALA A 311 -0.76 2.89 20.28
N ALA A 312 -0.51 1.58 20.13
CA ALA A 312 0.10 1.04 18.92
C ALA A 312 -0.78 1.29 17.68
N SER A 313 -2.07 1.00 17.76
CA SER A 313 -2.99 1.21 16.64
C SER A 313 -3.21 2.68 16.31
N GLY A 314 -3.25 3.56 17.32
CA GLY A 314 -3.39 4.99 17.12
C GLY A 314 -2.19 5.62 16.41
N ILE A 315 -0.96 5.23 16.77
CA ILE A 315 0.26 5.68 16.06
C ILE A 315 0.36 5.04 14.67
N ASP A 316 -0.12 3.83 14.50
CA ASP A 316 -0.24 3.21 13.17
C ASP A 316 -1.12 4.05 12.24
N ALA A 317 -2.28 4.49 12.71
CA ALA A 317 -3.16 5.38 11.96
C ALA A 317 -2.52 6.77 11.67
N VAL A 318 -1.67 7.30 12.57
CA VAL A 318 -0.85 8.49 12.29
C VAL A 318 0.07 8.22 11.10
N THR A 319 0.76 7.09 11.11
CA THR A 319 1.70 6.71 10.05
C THR A 319 0.97 6.51 8.72
N HIS A 320 -0.16 5.81 8.72
CA HIS A 320 -1.02 5.66 7.54
C HIS A 320 -1.37 7.01 6.91
N ALA A 321 -1.85 7.94 7.71
CA ALA A 321 -2.27 9.26 7.23
C ALA A 321 -1.08 10.09 6.72
N LEU A 322 0.08 10.06 7.38
CA LEU A 322 1.29 10.78 6.96
C LEU A 322 1.87 10.22 5.66
N GLU A 323 1.97 8.90 5.54
CA GLU A 323 2.48 8.28 4.32
C GLU A 323 1.51 8.47 3.15
N ALA A 324 0.20 8.30 3.35
CA ALA A 324 -0.80 8.57 2.33
C ALA A 324 -0.74 10.03 1.86
N TYR A 325 -0.58 10.99 2.79
CA TYR A 325 -0.50 12.41 2.46
C TYR A 325 0.77 12.74 1.66
N ALA A 326 1.91 12.12 1.98
CA ALA A 326 3.18 12.36 1.30
C ALA A 326 3.36 11.52 0.03
N SER A 327 2.53 10.51 -0.19
CA SER A 327 2.64 9.57 -1.31
C SER A 327 2.64 10.26 -2.67
N MET A 328 3.36 9.66 -3.63
CA MET A 328 3.31 10.07 -5.03
C MET A 328 1.92 9.86 -5.67
N MET A 329 1.07 9.07 -5.04
CA MET A 329 -0.29 8.74 -5.48
C MET A 329 -1.36 9.59 -4.77
N ALA A 330 -0.95 10.54 -3.92
CA ALA A 330 -1.86 11.39 -3.16
C ALA A 330 -2.72 12.26 -4.09
N THR A 331 -3.96 12.47 -3.68
CA THR A 331 -4.94 13.32 -4.35
C THR A 331 -5.63 14.22 -3.33
N GLU A 332 -6.37 15.22 -3.78
CA GLU A 332 -7.17 16.08 -2.89
C GLU A 332 -8.17 15.27 -2.04
N TYR A 333 -8.69 14.16 -2.57
CA TYR A 333 -9.58 13.26 -1.84
C TYR A 333 -8.86 12.57 -0.67
N THR A 334 -7.68 12.01 -0.94
CA THR A 334 -6.87 11.32 0.08
C THR A 334 -6.27 12.30 1.09
N ASP A 335 -5.90 13.50 0.63
CA ASP A 335 -5.36 14.58 1.45
C ASP A 335 -6.37 15.05 2.50
N GLY A 336 -7.62 15.29 2.07
CA GLY A 336 -8.69 15.69 2.97
C GLY A 336 -8.95 14.67 4.08
N LEU A 337 -8.97 13.37 3.74
CA LEU A 337 -9.15 12.29 4.70
C LEU A 337 -7.95 12.16 5.65
N ALA A 338 -6.72 12.23 5.12
CA ALA A 338 -5.51 12.11 5.93
C ALA A 338 -5.38 13.25 6.95
N ILE A 339 -5.62 14.50 6.54
CA ILE A 339 -5.55 15.66 7.43
C ILE A 339 -6.61 15.58 8.52
N GLU A 340 -7.85 15.22 8.19
CA GLU A 340 -8.92 15.10 9.18
C GLU A 340 -8.68 13.94 10.14
N ALA A 341 -8.14 12.81 9.64
CA ALA A 341 -7.71 11.71 10.48
C ALA A 341 -6.64 12.15 11.50
N LEU A 342 -5.59 12.85 11.04
CA LEU A 342 -4.52 13.35 11.91
C LEU A 342 -5.06 14.30 13.01
N LYS A 343 -5.91 15.25 12.66
CA LYS A 343 -6.53 16.15 13.66
C LYS A 343 -7.26 15.37 14.75
N ASN A 344 -8.10 14.42 14.36
CA ASN A 344 -8.83 13.59 15.31
C ASN A 344 -7.89 12.73 16.16
N ILE A 345 -6.86 12.12 15.57
CA ILE A 345 -5.92 11.30 16.33
C ILE A 345 -5.18 12.13 17.37
N PHE A 346 -4.62 13.28 16.99
CA PHE A 346 -3.87 14.13 17.93
C PHE A 346 -4.74 14.70 19.06
N GLU A 347 -6.05 14.88 18.84
CA GLU A 347 -6.98 15.32 19.86
C GLU A 347 -7.48 14.19 20.75
N TYR A 348 -7.83 13.04 20.17
CA TYR A 348 -8.58 11.99 20.86
C TYR A 348 -7.77 10.77 21.28
N LEU A 349 -6.59 10.51 20.69
CA LEU A 349 -5.74 9.37 21.10
C LEU A 349 -5.31 9.48 22.58
N PRO A 350 -4.85 10.64 23.10
CA PRO A 350 -4.55 10.77 24.52
C PRO A 350 -5.75 10.42 25.41
N ARG A 351 -6.94 10.91 25.08
CA ARG A 351 -8.18 10.65 25.84
C ARG A 351 -8.56 9.16 25.80
N ALA A 352 -8.50 8.55 24.60
CA ALA A 352 -8.80 7.13 24.44
C ALA A 352 -7.77 6.23 25.17
N TYR A 353 -6.53 6.67 25.29
CA TYR A 353 -5.48 6.01 26.04
C TYR A 353 -5.67 6.13 27.55
N ASP A 354 -6.05 7.30 28.05
CA ASP A 354 -6.21 7.55 29.47
C ASP A 354 -7.40 6.81 30.06
N ASP A 355 -8.57 6.98 29.47
CA ASP A 355 -9.83 6.42 29.97
C ASP A 355 -10.79 6.03 28.84
N GLY A 356 -10.30 5.30 27.85
CA GLY A 356 -11.11 4.90 26.69
C GLY A 356 -12.32 4.02 27.04
N LEU A 357 -12.31 3.36 28.18
CA LEU A 357 -13.47 2.57 28.64
C LEU A 357 -14.68 3.45 28.96
N ASN A 358 -14.45 4.67 29.48
CA ASN A 358 -15.48 5.61 29.88
C ASN A 358 -15.62 6.82 28.94
N ASP A 359 -14.79 6.89 27.90
CA ASP A 359 -14.85 7.96 26.89
C ASP A 359 -15.30 7.44 25.51
N PRO A 360 -16.62 7.22 25.32
CA PRO A 360 -17.13 6.72 24.04
C PRO A 360 -16.92 7.72 22.89
N VAL A 361 -16.80 9.02 23.19
CA VAL A 361 -16.52 10.03 22.17
C VAL A 361 -15.11 9.87 21.62
N ALA A 362 -14.11 9.69 22.51
CA ALA A 362 -12.74 9.47 22.06
C ALA A 362 -12.62 8.17 21.27
N ARG A 363 -13.28 7.11 21.71
CA ARG A 363 -13.29 5.81 20.98
C ARG A 363 -13.92 5.94 19.59
N GLU A 364 -15.08 6.62 19.49
CA GLU A 364 -15.74 6.87 18.20
C GLU A 364 -14.86 7.71 17.27
N LYS A 365 -14.25 8.77 17.78
CA LYS A 365 -13.36 9.63 17.01
C LYS A 365 -12.11 8.91 16.54
N MET A 366 -11.51 8.06 17.38
CA MET A 366 -10.37 7.24 17.00
C MET A 366 -10.74 6.19 15.95
N ALA A 367 -11.87 5.51 16.09
CA ALA A 367 -12.35 4.56 15.10
C ALA A 367 -12.56 5.24 13.73
N ASN A 368 -13.26 6.38 13.73
CA ASN A 368 -13.48 7.17 12.50
C ASN A 368 -12.16 7.66 11.89
N ALA A 369 -11.21 8.10 12.72
CA ALA A 369 -9.91 8.57 12.23
C ALA A 369 -9.09 7.43 11.59
N ALA A 370 -9.08 6.24 12.19
CA ALA A 370 -8.43 5.07 11.61
C ALA A 370 -9.06 4.67 10.27
N THR A 371 -10.40 4.69 10.18
CA THR A 371 -11.12 4.43 8.94
C THR A 371 -10.81 5.49 7.86
N MET A 372 -10.76 6.78 8.21
CA MET A 372 -10.37 7.84 7.26
C MET A 372 -8.93 7.68 6.78
N ALA A 373 -7.98 7.38 7.68
CA ALA A 373 -6.60 7.06 7.32
C ALA A 373 -6.54 5.82 6.41
N GLY A 374 -7.37 4.81 6.71
CA GLY A 374 -7.56 3.62 5.89
C GLY A 374 -8.00 3.93 4.46
N MET A 375 -9.03 4.75 4.30
CA MET A 375 -9.50 5.21 2.99
C MET A 375 -8.44 6.03 2.24
N ALA A 376 -7.66 6.85 2.96
CA ALA A 376 -6.59 7.62 2.36
C ALA A 376 -5.52 6.71 1.77
N PHE A 377 -4.94 5.80 2.57
CA PHE A 377 -3.87 4.94 2.07
C PHE A 377 -4.36 3.82 1.14
N ALA A 378 -5.60 3.39 1.22
CA ALA A 378 -6.18 2.47 0.24
C ALA A 378 -6.11 3.00 -1.19
N ASN A 379 -6.08 4.32 -1.36
CA ASN A 379 -6.05 5.00 -2.65
C ASN A 379 -4.70 5.69 -2.94
N ALA A 380 -3.99 6.18 -1.93
CA ALA A 380 -2.68 6.81 -2.08
C ALA A 380 -1.50 5.86 -1.83
N PHE A 381 -1.75 4.67 -1.29
CA PHE A 381 -0.73 3.72 -0.81
C PHE A 381 0.11 4.26 0.35
N LEU A 382 1.08 3.43 0.75
CA LEU A 382 1.99 3.68 1.86
C LEU A 382 3.40 3.99 1.34
N GLY A 383 4.38 4.04 2.21
CA GLY A 383 5.75 4.36 1.89
C GLY A 383 6.77 3.48 2.62
N VAL A 384 8.01 3.97 2.67
CA VAL A 384 9.15 3.24 3.21
C VAL A 384 9.05 2.98 4.73
N CYS A 385 8.24 3.78 5.47
CA CYS A 385 8.03 3.52 6.89
C CYS A 385 7.37 2.16 7.10
N HIS A 386 6.29 1.88 6.40
CA HIS A 386 5.63 0.58 6.45
C HIS A 386 6.51 -0.54 5.93
N SER A 387 7.25 -0.30 4.84
CA SER A 387 8.21 -1.29 4.32
C SER A 387 9.21 -1.72 5.38
N MET A 388 9.76 -0.77 6.12
CA MET A 388 10.72 -1.03 7.20
C MET A 388 10.04 -1.68 8.42
N ALA A 389 8.85 -1.21 8.80
CA ALA A 389 8.09 -1.74 9.93
C ALA A 389 7.68 -3.20 9.72
N HIS A 390 7.32 -3.61 8.49
CA HIS A 390 7.03 -5.00 8.15
C HIS A 390 8.21 -5.92 8.50
N LYS A 391 9.43 -5.49 8.25
CA LYS A 391 10.64 -6.29 8.51
C LYS A 391 10.98 -6.35 10.01
N LEU A 392 10.79 -5.23 10.74
CA LEU A 392 10.89 -5.26 12.20
C LEU A 392 9.88 -6.22 12.84
N GLY A 393 8.67 -6.29 12.31
CA GLY A 393 7.68 -7.28 12.72
C GLY A 393 8.10 -8.71 12.39
N ALA A 394 8.56 -8.96 11.17
CA ALA A 394 8.93 -10.30 10.69
C ALA A 394 10.17 -10.87 11.40
N TYR A 395 11.23 -10.08 11.56
CA TYR A 395 12.51 -10.53 12.11
C TYR A 395 12.59 -10.41 13.63
N HIS A 396 11.96 -9.40 14.22
CA HIS A 396 12.11 -9.08 15.65
C HIS A 396 10.80 -9.12 16.43
N HIS A 397 9.70 -9.54 15.80
CA HIS A 397 8.38 -9.71 16.42
C HIS A 397 7.83 -8.45 17.11
N LEU A 398 8.24 -7.26 16.64
CA LEU A 398 7.67 -6.02 17.12
C LEU A 398 6.23 -5.86 16.64
N PRO A 399 5.30 -5.43 17.50
CA PRO A 399 3.94 -5.11 17.07
C PRO A 399 3.96 -4.06 15.95
N HIS A 400 3.14 -4.23 14.94
CA HIS A 400 3.16 -3.43 13.71
C HIS A 400 3.13 -1.92 13.96
N GLY A 401 2.18 -1.42 14.73
CA GLY A 401 2.08 0.01 15.05
C GLY A 401 3.26 0.53 15.88
N VAL A 402 3.88 -0.32 16.71
CA VAL A 402 5.12 0.03 17.42
C VAL A 402 6.28 0.14 16.43
N ALA A 403 6.40 -0.79 15.50
CA ALA A 403 7.45 -0.75 14.49
C ALA A 403 7.34 0.51 13.62
N ASN A 404 6.13 0.89 13.20
CA ASN A 404 5.87 2.15 12.51
C ASN A 404 6.26 3.37 13.37
N ALA A 405 5.87 3.38 14.64
CA ALA A 405 6.20 4.47 15.56
C ALA A 405 7.71 4.68 15.73
N LEU A 406 8.49 3.62 15.68
CA LEU A 406 9.96 3.67 15.82
C LEU A 406 10.65 4.18 14.55
N MET A 407 10.00 4.08 13.39
CA MET A 407 10.61 4.46 12.10
C MET A 407 10.15 5.82 11.59
N ILE A 408 8.95 6.28 11.94
CA ILE A 408 8.29 7.40 11.26
C ILE A 408 9.10 8.70 11.27
N ASP A 409 9.76 9.05 12.37
CA ASP A 409 10.50 10.31 12.49
C ASP A 409 11.68 10.36 11.50
N TYR A 410 12.42 9.27 11.42
CA TYR A 410 13.56 9.13 10.50
C TYR A 410 13.09 9.15 9.04
N VAL A 411 11.92 8.57 8.76
CA VAL A 411 11.33 8.58 7.42
C VAL A 411 10.82 9.98 7.04
N LEU A 412 10.25 10.74 7.98
CA LEU A 412 9.86 12.13 7.72
C LEU A 412 11.05 13.00 7.36
N GLU A 413 12.18 12.87 8.10
CA GLU A 413 13.43 13.56 7.79
C GLU A 413 13.99 13.15 6.43
N PHE A 414 14.02 11.85 6.16
CA PHE A 414 14.48 11.29 4.89
C PHE A 414 13.68 11.81 3.70
N ASN A 415 12.36 11.75 3.77
CA ASN A 415 11.47 12.16 2.68
C ASN A 415 11.47 13.67 2.43
N ALA A 416 11.78 14.48 3.44
CA ALA A 416 11.78 15.94 3.34
C ALA A 416 13.04 16.54 2.72
N ALA A 417 14.05 15.73 2.40
CA ALA A 417 15.29 16.23 1.81
C ALA A 417 15.06 16.76 0.39
N GLU A 418 15.77 17.83 0.05
CA GLU A 418 15.79 18.44 -1.29
C GLU A 418 16.66 17.62 -2.25
N VAL A 419 16.18 16.49 -2.69
CA VAL A 419 16.83 15.65 -3.69
C VAL A 419 15.83 15.32 -4.79
N PRO A 420 16.29 15.02 -6.02
CA PRO A 420 15.40 14.55 -7.07
C PRO A 420 14.62 13.33 -6.57
N ALA A 421 13.32 13.38 -6.74
CA ALA A 421 12.46 12.26 -6.42
C ALA A 421 12.62 11.14 -7.45
N LYS A 422 11.94 10.03 -7.20
CA LYS A 422 11.85 8.93 -8.14
C LYS A 422 11.27 9.41 -9.47
N MET A 423 12.10 9.44 -10.50
CA MET A 423 11.70 9.87 -11.84
C MET A 423 10.96 8.76 -12.57
N GLY A 424 10.02 9.14 -13.41
CA GLY A 424 9.49 8.29 -14.49
C GLY A 424 8.42 7.26 -14.11
N THR A 425 8.16 6.98 -12.84
CA THR A 425 7.15 5.99 -12.46
C THR A 425 5.73 6.57 -12.44
N PHE A 426 5.59 7.82 -11.98
CA PHE A 426 4.29 8.50 -11.88
C PHE A 426 4.36 9.88 -12.52
N SER A 427 3.51 10.11 -13.53
CA SER A 427 3.48 11.35 -14.31
C SER A 427 3.10 12.59 -13.52
N GLN A 428 2.29 12.43 -12.49
CA GLN A 428 1.82 13.52 -11.64
C GLN A 428 2.87 14.01 -10.63
N TYR A 429 4.05 13.39 -10.56
CA TYR A 429 5.10 13.80 -9.64
C TYR A 429 6.14 14.65 -10.35
N ASP A 430 6.11 15.97 -10.11
CA ASP A 430 7.04 16.93 -10.75
C ASP A 430 8.38 17.01 -10.03
N TYR A 431 8.35 17.53 -8.81
CA TYR A 431 9.53 17.79 -7.99
C TYR A 431 9.33 17.41 -6.55
N PRO A 432 10.41 17.23 -5.76
CA PRO A 432 10.29 16.99 -4.33
C PRO A 432 9.50 18.14 -3.68
N LYS A 433 8.28 17.85 -3.27
CA LYS A 433 7.39 18.78 -2.56
C LYS A 433 7.07 18.30 -1.14
N THR A 434 7.71 17.23 -0.71
CA THR A 434 7.36 16.52 0.52
C THR A 434 7.59 17.36 1.76
N LEU A 435 8.68 18.14 1.80
CA LEU A 435 8.92 19.11 2.88
C LEU A 435 7.73 20.08 3.03
N ARG A 436 7.25 20.65 1.91
CA ARG A 436 6.09 21.54 1.93
C ARG A 436 4.82 20.82 2.37
N ARG A 437 4.62 19.57 1.94
CA ARG A 437 3.46 18.76 2.35
C ARG A 437 3.47 18.47 3.85
N TYR A 438 4.62 18.12 4.41
CA TYR A 438 4.73 17.96 5.87
C TYR A 438 4.55 19.29 6.63
N ALA A 439 5.01 20.39 6.07
CA ALA A 439 4.72 21.72 6.64
C ALA A 439 3.22 22.03 6.65
N GLN A 440 2.46 21.63 5.63
CA GLN A 440 1.00 21.77 5.59
C GLN A 440 0.32 20.90 6.67
N VAL A 441 0.81 19.67 6.88
CA VAL A 441 0.34 18.83 8.00
C VAL A 441 0.61 19.53 9.34
N ALA A 442 1.82 20.06 9.53
CA ALA A 442 2.19 20.81 10.73
C ALA A 442 1.24 21.99 10.98
N GLU A 443 0.97 22.78 9.95
CA GLU A 443 0.03 23.92 10.00
C GLU A 443 -1.38 23.45 10.41
N ALA A 444 -1.86 22.35 9.79
CA ALA A 444 -3.18 21.79 10.09
C ALA A 444 -3.31 21.28 11.53
N LEU A 445 -2.18 20.84 12.13
CA LEU A 445 -2.09 20.42 13.53
C LEU A 445 -1.73 21.55 14.50
N GLY A 446 -1.74 22.82 14.03
CA GLY A 446 -1.48 23.99 14.86
C GLY A 446 0.01 24.23 15.18
N VAL A 447 0.92 23.57 14.46
CA VAL A 447 2.37 23.77 14.59
C VAL A 447 2.79 24.97 13.74
N SER A 448 3.40 25.97 14.38
CA SER A 448 3.93 27.17 13.72
C SER A 448 5.44 27.06 13.52
N GLY A 449 5.97 27.74 12.50
CA GLY A 449 7.40 27.81 12.23
C GLY A 449 7.69 28.91 11.21
N ARG A 450 8.92 29.43 11.25
CA ARG A 450 9.36 30.54 10.36
C ARG A 450 9.50 30.11 8.89
N ASN A 451 9.70 28.83 8.65
CA ASN A 451 9.83 28.18 7.34
C ASN A 451 9.36 26.73 7.42
N ASP A 452 9.37 26.02 6.31
CA ASP A 452 8.88 24.65 6.22
C ASP A 452 9.73 23.66 7.02
N GLU A 453 11.05 23.85 7.11
CA GLU A 453 11.96 23.04 7.94
C GLU A 453 11.65 23.19 9.43
N ALA A 454 11.36 24.41 9.88
CA ALA A 454 10.99 24.64 11.28
C ALA A 454 9.62 24.00 11.60
N LYS A 455 8.67 24.00 10.65
CA LYS A 455 7.39 23.32 10.78
C LYS A 455 7.55 21.81 10.80
N LEU A 456 8.40 21.24 9.94
CA LEU A 456 8.73 19.82 9.96
C LEU A 456 9.30 19.39 11.32
N LYS A 457 10.29 20.12 11.85
CA LYS A 457 10.84 19.84 13.18
C LYS A 457 9.77 19.90 14.28
N GLY A 458 8.87 20.88 14.18
CA GLY A 458 7.74 20.98 15.09
C GLY A 458 6.75 19.83 14.96
N LEU A 459 6.51 19.33 13.74
CA LEU A 459 5.67 18.17 13.49
C LEU A 459 6.28 16.90 14.10
N ILE A 460 7.57 16.63 13.84
CA ILE A 460 8.29 15.49 14.41
C ILE A 460 8.22 15.54 15.94
N LYS A 461 8.53 16.70 16.53
CA LYS A 461 8.41 16.88 17.97
C LYS A 461 7.01 16.59 18.49
N LYS A 462 5.98 17.04 17.79
CA LYS A 462 4.58 16.80 18.19
C LYS A 462 4.22 15.32 18.12
N ILE A 463 4.75 14.59 17.15
CA ILE A 463 4.61 13.13 17.03
C ILE A 463 5.35 12.43 18.19
N ASP A 464 6.58 12.85 18.48
CA ASP A 464 7.36 12.32 19.61
C ASP A 464 6.67 12.54 20.95
N ASP A 465 6.17 13.75 21.18
CA ASP A 465 5.41 14.07 22.39
C ASP A 465 4.16 13.16 22.54
N LEU A 466 3.48 12.86 21.43
CA LEU A 466 2.34 11.95 21.42
C LEU A 466 2.77 10.50 21.70
N LYS A 467 3.84 10.02 21.06
CA LYS A 467 4.39 8.67 21.28
C LYS A 467 4.80 8.49 22.74
N GLU A 468 5.50 9.45 23.31
CA GLU A 468 5.91 9.44 24.71
C GLU A 468 4.70 9.42 25.66
N TYR A 469 3.67 10.23 25.36
CA TYR A 469 2.43 10.30 26.14
C TYR A 469 1.71 8.95 26.20
N VAL A 470 1.63 8.24 25.08
CA VAL A 470 0.95 6.94 25.02
C VAL A 470 1.87 5.76 25.33
N GLY A 471 3.06 6.02 25.84
CA GLY A 471 3.98 5.01 26.37
C GLY A 471 4.75 4.20 25.31
N ILE A 472 4.90 4.70 24.09
CA ILE A 472 5.79 4.12 23.09
C ILE A 472 7.24 4.40 23.50
N LYS A 473 8.08 3.38 23.52
CA LYS A 473 9.50 3.50 23.86
C LYS A 473 10.27 4.14 22.70
N LYS A 474 11.44 4.73 23.02
CA LYS A 474 12.18 5.57 22.08
C LYS A 474 12.95 4.82 21.00
N THR A 475 13.44 3.62 21.30
CA THR A 475 14.35 2.89 20.42
C THR A 475 13.93 1.44 20.23
N ILE A 476 14.37 0.82 19.15
CA ILE A 476 14.22 -0.61 18.92
C ILE A 476 14.85 -1.41 20.07
N LYS A 477 16.01 -0.97 20.55
CA LYS A 477 16.73 -1.58 21.69
C LYS A 477 15.90 -1.58 22.97
N ASP A 478 15.13 -0.54 23.24
CA ASP A 478 14.30 -0.45 24.44
C ASP A 478 13.18 -1.51 24.47
N TYR A 479 12.80 -2.06 23.34
CA TYR A 479 11.86 -3.19 23.21
C TYR A 479 12.52 -4.55 23.44
N GLY A 480 13.82 -4.59 23.76
CA GLY A 480 14.54 -5.81 24.08
C GLY A 480 15.05 -6.59 22.88
N VAL A 481 15.10 -5.95 21.72
CA VAL A 481 15.69 -6.54 20.50
C VAL A 481 17.20 -6.71 20.72
N ASP A 482 17.67 -7.95 20.60
CA ASP A 482 19.10 -8.29 20.79
C ASP A 482 19.96 -7.60 19.72
N GLU A 483 21.02 -6.91 20.16
CA GLU A 483 21.87 -6.12 19.29
C GLU A 483 22.60 -6.97 18.25
N LYS A 484 23.09 -8.13 18.66
CA LYS A 484 23.83 -9.01 17.74
C LYS A 484 22.89 -9.53 16.67
N TYR A 485 21.72 -10.05 17.06
CA TYR A 485 20.73 -10.56 16.12
C TYR A 485 20.21 -9.47 15.18
N PHE A 486 19.99 -8.25 15.71
CA PHE A 486 19.62 -7.09 14.89
C PHE A 486 20.67 -6.79 13.81
N LEU A 487 21.96 -6.74 14.19
CA LEU A 487 23.03 -6.49 13.25
C LEU A 487 23.23 -7.63 12.24
N ASP A 488 23.07 -8.88 12.68
CA ASP A 488 23.17 -10.07 11.82
C ASP A 488 22.05 -10.11 10.75
N THR A 489 20.86 -9.57 11.03
CA THR A 489 19.71 -9.55 10.13
C THR A 489 19.57 -8.24 9.34
N LEU A 490 20.33 -7.20 9.68
CA LEU A 490 20.14 -5.84 9.18
C LEU A 490 20.26 -5.72 7.66
N ASP A 491 21.21 -6.41 7.04
CA ASP A 491 21.41 -6.34 5.59
C ASP A 491 20.23 -6.98 4.84
N GLN A 492 19.75 -8.13 5.32
CA GLN A 492 18.59 -8.79 4.73
C GLN A 492 17.31 -7.99 4.95
N MET A 493 17.10 -7.45 6.15
CA MET A 493 15.95 -6.55 6.40
C MET A 493 15.96 -5.33 5.49
N THR A 494 17.15 -4.80 5.21
CA THR A 494 17.32 -3.64 4.31
C THR A 494 16.92 -3.99 2.88
N GLU A 495 17.38 -5.11 2.36
CA GLU A 495 17.04 -5.61 1.03
C GLU A 495 15.54 -5.90 0.92
N ASP A 496 14.99 -6.61 1.89
CA ASP A 496 13.56 -6.94 1.93
C ASP A 496 12.67 -5.68 2.05
N ALA A 497 13.10 -4.64 2.77
CA ALA A 497 12.37 -3.39 2.87
C ALA A 497 12.46 -2.58 1.57
N PHE A 498 13.60 -2.60 0.89
CA PHE A 498 13.74 -1.98 -0.42
C PHE A 498 12.80 -2.60 -1.45
N ASP A 499 12.65 -3.91 -1.42
CA ASP A 499 11.81 -4.71 -2.31
C ASP A 499 10.33 -4.74 -1.89
N ASP A 500 9.98 -4.18 -0.75
CA ASP A 500 8.59 -4.16 -0.27
C ASP A 500 7.69 -3.30 -1.17
N GLN A 501 6.44 -3.74 -1.35
CA GLN A 501 5.47 -3.06 -2.22
C GLN A 501 5.19 -1.61 -1.81
N CYS A 502 5.23 -1.32 -0.51
CA CYS A 502 4.96 0.02 0.00
C CYS A 502 6.05 1.03 -0.43
N THR A 503 7.29 0.59 -0.61
CA THR A 503 8.40 1.45 -1.06
C THR A 503 8.12 2.10 -2.42
N GLY A 504 7.31 1.44 -3.26
CA GLY A 504 6.97 1.94 -4.59
C GLY A 504 6.27 3.30 -4.63
N ALA A 505 5.44 3.62 -3.64
CA ALA A 505 4.69 4.88 -3.57
C ALA A 505 5.38 5.97 -2.73
N ASN A 506 6.53 5.66 -2.11
CA ASN A 506 7.27 6.62 -1.30
C ASN A 506 7.72 7.82 -2.14
N PRO A 507 7.61 9.07 -1.66
CA PRO A 507 7.93 10.27 -2.44
C PRO A 507 9.41 10.38 -2.84
N ARG A 508 10.31 9.76 -2.08
CA ARG A 508 11.74 9.67 -2.37
C ARG A 508 12.16 8.20 -2.49
N LEU A 509 12.85 7.84 -3.57
CA LEU A 509 13.40 6.51 -3.72
C LEU A 509 14.58 6.33 -2.76
N PRO A 510 14.50 5.41 -1.77
CA PRO A 510 15.60 5.18 -0.86
C PRO A 510 16.71 4.35 -1.53
N LEU A 511 17.95 4.62 -1.16
CA LEU A 511 19.05 3.69 -1.38
C LEU A 511 19.09 2.67 -0.23
N MET A 512 19.63 1.48 -0.46
CA MET A 512 19.80 0.48 0.61
C MET A 512 20.62 1.02 1.78
N SER A 513 21.66 1.81 1.50
CA SER A 513 22.45 2.45 2.56
C SER A 513 21.65 3.44 3.42
N GLU A 514 20.66 4.11 2.85
CA GLU A 514 19.78 5.04 3.57
C GLU A 514 18.76 4.30 4.44
N ILE A 515 18.19 3.19 3.93
CA ILE A 515 17.31 2.31 4.74
C ILE A 515 18.10 1.74 5.92
N LYS A 516 19.30 1.25 5.66
CA LYS A 516 20.20 0.72 6.71
C LYS A 516 20.53 1.77 7.78
N ASP A 517 20.83 3.00 7.37
CA ASP A 517 21.08 4.12 8.28
C ASP A 517 19.85 4.43 9.16
N MET A 518 18.66 4.51 8.57
CA MET A 518 17.42 4.73 9.32
C MET A 518 17.18 3.62 10.37
N TYR A 519 17.41 2.36 10.04
CA TYR A 519 17.33 1.25 11.00
C TYR A 519 18.33 1.40 12.16
N LEU A 520 19.58 1.73 11.85
CA LEU A 520 20.63 1.94 12.86
C LEU A 520 20.29 3.12 13.78
N ARG A 521 19.83 4.22 13.21
CA ARG A 521 19.39 5.39 13.97
C ARG A 521 18.23 5.04 14.91
N ALA A 522 17.22 4.31 14.42
CA ALA A 522 16.09 3.87 15.23
C ALA A 522 16.49 2.86 16.31
N TYR A 523 17.52 2.04 16.06
CA TYR A 523 18.02 1.09 17.07
C TYR A 523 18.75 1.80 18.22
N TYR A 524 19.61 2.80 17.91
CA TYR A 524 20.43 3.49 18.90
C TYR A 524 19.85 4.82 19.41
N GLY A 525 18.81 5.36 18.79
CA GLY A 525 18.20 6.64 19.15
C GLY A 525 19.08 7.85 18.78
N LYS A 526 19.67 7.84 17.59
CA LYS A 526 20.64 8.87 17.16
C LYS A 526 20.10 9.73 16.02
#